data_b3e65939425f77994ddde6d04f098ab7
#
_entry.id   b3e65939425f77994ddde6d04f098ab7
#
_cell.length_a   1.000
_cell.length_b   1.000
_cell.length_c   1.000
_cell.angle_alpha   90.00
_cell.angle_beta   90.00
_cell.angle_gamma   90.00
#
_symmetry.space_group_name_H-M   'P 1'
#
loop_
_entity.id
_entity.type
_entity.pdbx_description
1 polymer ?
#
loop_
_entity_poly.entity_id
_entity_poly.type
_entity_poly.pdbx_seq_one_letter_code
_entity_poly.pdbx_strand_id
1 'polypeptide(L)'
;NALIAATNAVDIPNNHFAALTRLDHNRAKTQLARKTGKTVNDVRHMTIWGNHSSTQYPDAFHAEVAGQKATDLVDKAWIENEFIPTVAKRGAAIIDARGASSAASAANATVECMRDWMSTTPKGDWVSMAIPSDGSYGVAEGLISSFPVTVTDGKVEIVQGLEIDDFSRAKIDASAKELADERDAVRELGLI
;
A
#
# COMPACT_ATOMS: atom_id res chain seq x y z
N ASN A 1 13.27 7.21 0.33
CA ASN A 1 13.64 7.89 -0.93
C ASN A 1 12.60 8.96 -1.34
N ALA A 2 11.30 8.66 -1.25
CA ALA A 2 10.26 9.64 -1.58
C ALA A 2 10.25 10.81 -0.58
N LEU A 3 10.51 10.54 0.71
CA LEU A 3 10.65 11.58 1.72
C LEU A 3 11.86 12.48 1.45
N ILE A 4 13.01 11.90 1.11
CA ILE A 4 14.21 12.68 0.73
C ILE A 4 13.89 13.58 -0.48
N ALA A 5 13.24 13.02 -1.49
CA ALA A 5 12.87 13.79 -2.68
C ALA A 5 11.91 14.94 -2.34
N ALA A 6 10.87 14.68 -1.54
CA ALA A 6 9.90 15.69 -1.13
C ALA A 6 10.51 16.81 -0.29
N THR A 7 11.41 16.47 0.64
CA THR A 7 12.07 17.45 1.51
C THR A 7 13.04 18.36 0.74
N ASN A 8 13.73 17.80 -0.27
CA ASN A 8 14.74 18.56 -1.03
C ASN A 8 14.17 19.33 -2.24
N ALA A 9 12.97 19.03 -2.68
CA ALA A 9 12.32 19.71 -3.80
C ALA A 9 11.45 20.88 -3.30
N VAL A 10 12.07 21.91 -2.78
CA VAL A 10 11.43 23.05 -2.08
C VAL A 10 10.36 23.80 -2.90
N ASP A 11 10.43 23.72 -4.22
CA ASP A 11 9.49 24.39 -5.13
C ASP A 11 8.31 23.49 -5.56
N ILE A 12 8.28 22.22 -5.10
CA ILE A 12 7.23 21.27 -5.43
C ILE A 12 6.44 20.90 -4.16
N PRO A 13 5.12 21.08 -4.15
CA PRO A 13 4.31 20.71 -3.00
C PRO A 13 4.45 19.22 -2.62
N ASN A 14 4.53 18.92 -1.33
CA ASN A 14 4.74 17.55 -0.82
C ASN A 14 3.69 16.54 -1.30
N ASN A 15 2.48 16.98 -1.57
CA ASN A 15 1.42 16.13 -2.11
C ASN A 15 1.62 15.71 -3.59
N HIS A 16 2.70 16.15 -4.23
CA HIS A 16 3.13 15.68 -5.55
C HIS A 16 4.14 14.53 -5.48
N PHE A 17 4.47 14.07 -4.28
CA PHE A 17 5.38 12.95 -4.08
C PHE A 17 4.62 11.73 -3.56
N ALA A 18 4.94 10.57 -4.12
CA ALA A 18 4.45 9.28 -3.66
C ALA A 18 5.53 8.21 -3.80
N ALA A 19 5.48 7.21 -2.93
CA ALA A 19 6.20 5.95 -3.13
C ALA A 19 5.29 4.91 -3.80
N LEU A 20 5.88 3.93 -4.49
CA LEU A 20 5.14 2.97 -5.28
C LEU A 20 4.77 1.74 -4.47
N THR A 21 3.52 1.64 -4.03
CA THR A 21 2.92 0.45 -3.41
C THR A 21 1.87 -0.22 -4.31
N ARG A 22 1.66 0.31 -5.51
CA ARG A 22 0.70 -0.27 -6.48
C ARG A 22 1.05 -1.69 -6.89
N LEU A 23 2.35 -2.03 -6.97
CA LEU A 23 2.77 -3.39 -7.28
C LEU A 23 2.33 -4.38 -6.18
N ASP A 24 2.43 -3.99 -4.92
CA ASP A 24 1.99 -4.80 -3.77
C ASP A 24 0.47 -4.91 -3.74
N HIS A 25 -0.24 -3.84 -4.03
CA HIS A 25 -1.68 -3.83 -4.21
C HIS A 25 -2.14 -4.83 -5.29
N ASN A 26 -1.50 -4.83 -6.45
CA ASN A 26 -1.79 -5.78 -7.54
C ASN A 26 -1.49 -7.23 -7.13
N ARG A 27 -0.42 -7.47 -6.39
CA ARG A 27 -0.06 -8.78 -5.84
C ARG A 27 -1.13 -9.27 -4.86
N ALA A 28 -1.58 -8.39 -3.96
CA ALA A 28 -2.61 -8.70 -2.98
C ALA A 28 -3.95 -9.06 -3.67
N LYS A 29 -4.40 -8.23 -4.62
CA LYS A 29 -5.61 -8.53 -5.42
C LYS A 29 -5.49 -9.88 -6.13
N THR A 30 -4.32 -10.16 -6.72
CA THR A 30 -4.09 -11.44 -7.42
C THR A 30 -4.17 -12.65 -6.49
N GLN A 31 -3.57 -12.58 -5.28
CA GLN A 31 -3.64 -13.69 -4.32
C GLN A 31 -5.07 -13.94 -3.86
N LEU A 32 -5.81 -12.89 -3.53
CA LEU A 32 -7.20 -13.02 -3.07
C LEU A 32 -8.12 -13.54 -4.20
N ALA A 33 -7.97 -13.01 -5.42
CA ALA A 33 -8.71 -13.48 -6.59
C ALA A 33 -8.46 -14.98 -6.86
N ARG A 34 -7.19 -15.41 -6.82
CA ARG A 34 -6.83 -16.84 -7.01
C ARG A 34 -7.41 -17.73 -5.93
N LYS A 35 -7.34 -17.33 -4.67
CA LYS A 35 -7.88 -18.10 -3.53
C LYS A 35 -9.38 -18.29 -3.63
N THR A 36 -10.11 -17.29 -4.12
CA THR A 36 -11.57 -17.30 -4.24
C THR A 36 -12.08 -17.80 -5.59
N GLY A 37 -11.18 -18.14 -6.54
CA GLY A 37 -11.56 -18.55 -7.90
C GLY A 37 -12.20 -17.44 -8.73
N LYS A 38 -11.90 -16.18 -8.41
CA LYS A 38 -12.42 -14.98 -9.08
C LYS A 38 -11.33 -14.27 -9.89
N THR A 39 -11.67 -13.16 -10.54
CA THR A 39 -10.72 -12.31 -11.27
C THR A 39 -10.24 -11.14 -10.42
N VAL A 40 -9.14 -10.52 -10.79
CA VAL A 40 -8.64 -9.32 -10.09
C VAL A 40 -9.59 -8.13 -10.17
N ASN A 41 -10.46 -8.10 -11.18
CA ASN A 41 -11.48 -7.06 -11.33
C ASN A 41 -12.66 -7.21 -10.36
N ASP A 42 -12.85 -8.40 -9.81
CA ASP A 42 -13.86 -8.68 -8.79
C ASP A 42 -13.41 -8.25 -7.39
N VAL A 43 -12.11 -7.95 -7.20
CA VAL A 43 -11.55 -7.55 -5.90
C VAL A 43 -11.57 -6.03 -5.77
N ARG A 44 -12.26 -5.55 -4.73
CA ARG A 44 -12.34 -4.13 -4.34
C ARG A 44 -11.85 -3.95 -2.91
N HIS A 45 -11.68 -2.70 -2.50
CA HIS A 45 -11.31 -2.30 -1.14
C HIS A 45 -10.01 -2.94 -0.65
N MET A 46 -9.14 -3.38 -1.57
CA MET A 46 -7.83 -3.88 -1.21
C MET A 46 -6.95 -2.75 -0.69
N THR A 47 -6.28 -2.96 0.43
CA THR A 47 -5.42 -1.96 1.05
C THR A 47 -4.03 -2.52 1.29
N ILE A 48 -3.01 -1.73 1.01
CA ILE A 48 -1.65 -1.90 1.47
C ILE A 48 -1.35 -0.76 2.44
N TRP A 49 -1.03 -1.08 3.67
CA TRP A 49 -0.63 -0.12 4.69
C TRP A 49 0.90 -0.07 4.83
N GLY A 50 1.41 1.12 5.13
CA GLY A 50 2.78 1.30 5.62
C GLY A 50 3.85 1.42 4.55
N ASN A 51 5.02 0.87 4.86
CA ASN A 51 6.24 0.94 4.05
C ASN A 51 6.24 -0.07 2.90
N HIS A 52 6.94 0.24 1.80
CA HIS A 52 7.22 -0.75 0.74
C HIS A 52 8.39 -1.65 1.15
N SER A 53 8.19 -2.45 2.17
CA SER A 53 9.19 -3.33 2.76
C SER A 53 8.58 -4.66 3.23
N SER A 54 9.31 -5.45 3.99
CA SER A 54 8.78 -6.66 4.61
C SER A 54 7.74 -6.40 5.71
N THR A 55 7.65 -5.17 6.21
CA THR A 55 6.65 -4.75 7.21
C THR A 55 5.36 -4.25 6.58
N GLN A 56 5.28 -4.14 5.25
CA GLN A 56 4.03 -3.79 4.57
C GLN A 56 2.89 -4.67 5.07
N TYR A 57 1.74 -4.07 5.27
CA TYR A 57 0.57 -4.81 5.70
C TYR A 57 -0.50 -4.84 4.59
N PRO A 58 -0.60 -5.95 3.82
CA PRO A 58 -1.72 -6.19 2.93
C PRO A 58 -2.96 -6.54 3.76
N ASP A 59 -3.95 -5.68 3.72
CA ASP A 59 -5.18 -5.81 4.49
C ASP A 59 -6.30 -6.37 3.62
N ALA A 60 -6.69 -7.62 3.89
CA ALA A 60 -7.82 -8.28 3.27
C ALA A 60 -9.10 -8.21 4.12
N PHE A 61 -9.05 -7.66 5.35
CA PHE A 61 -10.22 -7.62 6.23
C PHE A 61 -11.28 -6.62 5.75
N HIS A 62 -10.85 -5.56 5.04
CA HIS A 62 -11.74 -4.61 4.40
C HIS A 62 -12.07 -4.97 2.94
N ALA A 63 -11.32 -5.94 2.36
CA ALA A 63 -11.50 -6.28 0.96
C ALA A 63 -12.84 -6.97 0.68
N GLU A 64 -13.35 -6.73 -0.52
CA GLU A 64 -14.52 -7.40 -1.07
C GLU A 64 -14.14 -8.16 -2.33
N VAL A 65 -14.80 -9.29 -2.57
CA VAL A 65 -14.65 -10.10 -3.78
C VAL A 65 -16.05 -10.37 -4.36
N ALA A 66 -16.32 -9.85 -5.55
CA ALA A 66 -17.62 -9.92 -6.19
C ALA A 66 -18.78 -9.44 -5.28
N GLY A 67 -18.53 -8.39 -4.48
CA GLY A 67 -19.52 -7.79 -3.58
C GLY A 67 -19.74 -8.52 -2.25
N GLN A 68 -18.90 -9.51 -1.93
CA GLN A 68 -18.91 -10.21 -0.65
C GLN A 68 -17.63 -9.89 0.13
N LYS A 69 -17.71 -9.78 1.45
CA LYS A 69 -16.53 -9.57 2.28
C LYS A 69 -15.54 -10.70 2.08
N ALA A 70 -14.27 -10.37 1.93
CA ALA A 70 -13.22 -11.40 1.78
C ALA A 70 -13.17 -12.35 2.99
N THR A 71 -13.44 -11.85 4.19
CA THR A 71 -13.50 -12.63 5.44
C THR A 71 -14.61 -13.68 5.49
N ASP A 72 -15.62 -13.56 4.63
CA ASP A 72 -16.69 -14.56 4.49
C ASP A 72 -16.30 -15.67 3.49
N LEU A 73 -15.29 -15.42 2.66
CA LEU A 73 -14.86 -16.31 1.57
C LEU A 73 -13.55 -17.04 1.87
N VAL A 74 -12.72 -16.51 2.78
CA VAL A 74 -11.43 -17.10 3.15
C VAL A 74 -11.24 -17.04 4.66
N ASP A 75 -10.55 -18.05 5.21
CA ASP A 75 -10.31 -18.16 6.65
C ASP A 75 -9.35 -17.07 7.13
N LYS A 76 -9.60 -16.54 8.33
CA LYS A 76 -8.70 -15.61 9.02
C LYS A 76 -7.28 -16.16 9.12
N ALA A 77 -7.13 -17.44 9.44
CA ALA A 77 -5.83 -18.11 9.52
C ALA A 77 -5.08 -18.08 8.17
N TRP A 78 -5.77 -18.24 7.05
CA TRP A 78 -5.16 -18.09 5.73
C TRP A 78 -4.71 -16.65 5.48
N ILE A 79 -5.52 -15.65 5.85
CA ILE A 79 -5.13 -14.23 5.70
C ILE A 79 -3.83 -13.96 6.47
N GLU A 80 -3.77 -14.35 7.75
CA GLU A 80 -2.66 -14.03 8.63
C GLU A 80 -1.38 -14.81 8.31
N ASN A 81 -1.50 -16.12 8.01
CA ASN A 81 -0.35 -17.02 7.90
C ASN A 81 0.12 -17.27 6.46
N GLU A 82 -0.71 -17.02 5.45
CA GLU A 82 -0.36 -17.27 4.05
C GLU A 82 -0.42 -15.98 3.20
N PHE A 83 -1.56 -15.29 3.18
CA PHE A 83 -1.77 -14.14 2.32
C PHE A 83 -0.80 -12.99 2.62
N ILE A 84 -0.79 -12.52 3.87
CA ILE A 84 0.06 -11.39 4.29
C ILE A 84 1.55 -11.69 4.02
N PRO A 85 2.13 -12.81 4.48
CA PRO A 85 3.53 -13.10 4.23
C PRO A 85 3.86 -13.29 2.74
N THR A 86 2.96 -13.90 1.97
CA THR A 86 3.16 -14.12 0.53
C THR A 86 3.23 -12.81 -0.23
N VAL A 87 2.34 -11.87 0.06
CA VAL A 87 2.34 -10.54 -0.58
C VAL A 87 3.58 -9.76 -0.16
N ALA A 88 3.84 -9.66 1.15
CA ALA A 88 4.95 -8.87 1.69
C ALA A 88 6.34 -9.37 1.20
N LYS A 89 6.52 -10.67 1.06
CA LYS A 89 7.79 -11.29 0.64
C LYS A 89 7.90 -11.56 -0.87
N ARG A 90 6.88 -11.19 -1.66
CA ARG A 90 6.85 -11.55 -3.09
C ARG A 90 8.02 -10.98 -3.88
N GLY A 91 8.50 -9.79 -3.54
CA GLY A 91 9.66 -9.17 -4.18
C GLY A 91 10.92 -10.02 -4.03
N ALA A 92 11.24 -10.44 -2.81
CA ALA A 92 12.36 -11.31 -2.51
C ALA A 92 12.25 -12.65 -3.25
N ALA A 93 11.09 -13.31 -3.21
CA ALA A 93 10.87 -14.56 -3.91
C ALA A 93 11.08 -14.47 -5.45
N ILE A 94 10.78 -13.31 -6.05
CA ILE A 94 11.05 -13.07 -7.48
C ILE A 94 12.56 -12.94 -7.72
N ILE A 95 13.27 -12.21 -6.86
CA ILE A 95 14.72 -12.04 -6.96
C ILE A 95 15.41 -13.40 -6.81
N ASP A 96 15.02 -14.21 -5.85
CA ASP A 96 15.56 -15.56 -5.62
C ASP A 96 15.34 -16.46 -6.85
N ALA A 97 14.16 -16.38 -7.49
CA ALA A 97 13.83 -17.21 -8.64
C ALA A 97 14.49 -16.75 -9.96
N ARG A 98 14.74 -15.45 -10.13
CA ARG A 98 15.22 -14.85 -11.39
C ARG A 98 16.67 -14.38 -11.34
N GLY A 99 17.24 -14.21 -10.16
CA GLY A 99 18.52 -13.50 -9.98
C GLY A 99 18.45 -11.98 -10.23
N ALA A 100 17.24 -11.44 -10.43
CA ALA A 100 17.01 -10.01 -10.69
C ALA A 100 15.61 -9.57 -10.24
N SER A 101 15.47 -8.29 -9.90
CA SER A 101 14.18 -7.68 -9.56
C SER A 101 13.21 -7.71 -10.76
N SER A 102 11.90 -7.67 -10.46
CA SER A 102 10.88 -7.57 -11.50
C SER A 102 10.94 -6.17 -12.16
N ALA A 103 11.09 -6.12 -13.48
CA ALA A 103 11.11 -4.87 -14.23
C ALA A 103 9.73 -4.53 -14.82
N ALA A 104 9.17 -5.43 -15.65
CA ALA A 104 7.93 -5.16 -16.38
C ALA A 104 6.71 -4.98 -15.46
N SER A 105 6.58 -5.77 -14.39
CA SER A 105 5.46 -5.62 -13.43
C SER A 105 5.58 -4.35 -12.61
N ALA A 106 6.79 -3.90 -12.28
CA ALA A 106 7.01 -2.62 -11.64
C ALA A 106 6.67 -1.45 -12.57
N ALA A 107 7.09 -1.51 -13.82
CA ALA A 107 6.76 -0.51 -14.84
C ALA A 107 5.23 -0.41 -15.04
N ASN A 108 4.54 -1.55 -15.18
CA ASN A 108 3.08 -1.58 -15.29
C ASN A 108 2.40 -0.97 -14.06
N ALA A 109 2.85 -1.32 -12.85
CA ALA A 109 2.31 -0.76 -11.62
C ALA A 109 2.52 0.76 -11.51
N THR A 110 3.64 1.28 -12.03
CA THR A 110 3.89 2.72 -12.10
C THR A 110 2.88 3.40 -13.02
N VAL A 111 2.67 2.85 -14.22
CA VAL A 111 1.66 3.39 -15.17
C VAL A 111 0.26 3.36 -14.56
N GLU A 112 -0.11 2.26 -13.90
CA GLU A 112 -1.41 2.15 -13.22
C GLU A 112 -1.54 3.16 -12.07
N CYS A 113 -0.49 3.35 -11.26
CA CYS A 113 -0.47 4.32 -10.17
C CYS A 113 -0.68 5.75 -10.70
N MET A 114 0.03 6.11 -11.78
CA MET A 114 -0.14 7.41 -12.43
C MET A 114 -1.52 7.60 -13.03
N ARG A 115 -2.07 6.56 -13.66
CA ARG A 115 -3.43 6.59 -14.18
C ARG A 115 -4.44 6.82 -13.06
N ASP A 116 -4.32 6.10 -11.95
CA ASP A 116 -5.22 6.27 -10.80
C ASP A 116 -5.08 7.67 -10.20
N TRP A 117 -3.87 8.22 -10.14
CA TRP A 117 -3.65 9.58 -9.65
C TRP A 117 -4.31 10.65 -10.52
N MET A 118 -4.35 10.44 -11.84
CA MET A 118 -4.93 11.38 -12.83
C MET A 118 -6.40 11.12 -13.12
N SER A 119 -7.00 10.10 -12.51
CA SER A 119 -8.38 9.69 -12.77
C SER A 119 -9.19 9.71 -11.48
N THR A 120 -10.50 9.93 -11.58
CA THR A 120 -11.39 9.80 -10.44
C THR A 120 -11.58 8.32 -10.07
N THR A 121 -11.35 7.98 -8.82
CA THR A 121 -11.58 6.64 -8.28
C THR A 121 -13.06 6.23 -8.46
N PRO A 122 -13.36 5.01 -8.91
CA PRO A 122 -14.74 4.55 -9.02
C PRO A 122 -15.49 4.68 -7.69
N LYS A 123 -16.73 5.13 -7.74
CA LYS A 123 -17.57 5.28 -6.55
C LYS A 123 -17.67 3.97 -5.78
N GLY A 124 -17.39 4.03 -4.46
CA GLY A 124 -17.45 2.88 -3.58
C GLY A 124 -16.25 1.94 -3.72
N ASP A 125 -15.10 2.44 -4.19
CA ASP A 125 -13.83 1.73 -4.17
C ASP A 125 -12.71 2.68 -3.74
N TRP A 126 -11.52 2.15 -3.52
CA TRP A 126 -10.28 2.88 -3.28
C TRP A 126 -9.07 2.13 -3.84
N VAL A 127 -7.95 2.82 -3.87
CA VAL A 127 -6.65 2.23 -4.24
C VAL A 127 -5.63 2.48 -3.13
N SER A 128 -4.49 1.81 -3.18
CA SER A 128 -3.39 2.05 -2.24
C SER A 128 -2.36 2.98 -2.86
N MET A 129 -2.02 4.06 -2.17
CA MET A 129 -0.92 4.95 -2.52
C MET A 129 -0.11 5.30 -1.29
N ALA A 130 1.22 5.32 -1.43
CA ALA A 130 2.11 5.80 -0.37
C ALA A 130 2.32 7.30 -0.55
N ILE A 131 1.64 8.09 0.28
CA ILE A 131 1.60 9.57 0.23
C ILE A 131 2.02 10.14 1.59
N PRO A 132 2.33 11.46 1.66
CA PRO A 132 2.58 12.11 2.94
C PRO A 132 1.39 11.91 3.89
N SER A 133 1.68 11.39 5.09
CA SER A 133 0.69 11.22 6.14
C SER A 133 0.21 12.58 6.66
N ASP A 134 -1.08 12.68 6.91
CA ASP A 134 -1.77 13.79 7.58
C ASP A 134 -2.08 13.48 9.06
N GLY A 135 -1.49 12.41 9.62
CA GLY A 135 -1.77 11.92 10.96
C GLY A 135 -2.86 10.84 11.01
N SER A 136 -3.54 10.57 9.88
CA SER A 136 -4.58 9.53 9.80
C SER A 136 -4.06 8.18 10.29
N TYR A 137 -4.94 7.44 10.95
CA TYR A 137 -4.66 6.12 11.51
C TYR A 137 -3.47 6.06 12.46
N GLY A 138 -3.07 7.19 13.07
CA GLY A 138 -1.95 7.27 14.01
C GLY A 138 -0.57 7.20 13.37
N VAL A 139 -0.48 7.26 12.05
CA VAL A 139 0.80 7.38 11.35
C VAL A 139 1.28 8.84 11.44
N ALA A 140 2.50 9.06 11.93
CA ALA A 140 3.02 10.40 12.17
C ALA A 140 3.00 11.25 10.88
N GLU A 141 2.60 12.51 11.03
CA GLU A 141 2.55 13.47 9.93
C GLU A 141 3.90 13.59 9.21
N GLY A 142 3.83 13.72 7.90
CA GLY A 142 4.99 13.91 7.03
C GLY A 142 5.75 12.63 6.67
N LEU A 143 5.48 11.49 7.32
CA LEU A 143 5.98 10.20 6.82
C LEU A 143 5.27 9.86 5.51
N ILE A 144 6.00 9.33 4.53
CA ILE A 144 5.39 8.81 3.30
C ILE A 144 5.04 7.34 3.53
N SER A 145 3.76 7.08 3.72
CA SER A 145 3.19 5.79 4.08
C SER A 145 2.04 5.41 3.14
N SER A 146 1.88 4.13 2.88
CA SER A 146 0.76 3.64 2.08
C SER A 146 -0.53 3.64 2.88
N PHE A 147 -1.58 4.15 2.24
CA PHE A 147 -2.95 4.25 2.76
C PHE A 147 -3.96 3.82 1.69
N PRO A 148 -5.19 3.44 2.09
CA PRO A 148 -6.32 3.45 1.17
C PRO A 148 -6.66 4.91 0.83
N VAL A 149 -6.77 5.20 -0.46
CA VAL A 149 -7.05 6.55 -0.93
C VAL A 149 -8.14 6.56 -2.00
N THR A 150 -8.87 7.66 -2.06
CA THR A 150 -9.69 8.03 -3.22
C THR A 150 -9.03 9.20 -3.94
N VAL A 151 -9.28 9.27 -5.23
CA VAL A 151 -8.80 10.37 -6.08
C VAL A 151 -10.00 11.02 -6.75
N THR A 152 -10.05 12.34 -6.75
CA THR A 152 -11.04 13.13 -7.47
C THR A 152 -10.32 14.26 -8.19
N ASP A 153 -10.34 14.23 -9.52
CA ASP A 153 -9.68 15.25 -10.36
C ASP A 153 -8.22 15.51 -9.97
N GLY A 154 -7.46 14.44 -9.70
CA GLY A 154 -6.06 14.51 -9.32
C GLY A 154 -5.80 14.83 -7.83
N LYS A 155 -6.84 15.14 -7.06
CA LYS A 155 -6.74 15.32 -5.61
C LYS A 155 -6.84 13.98 -4.91
N VAL A 156 -5.79 13.60 -4.20
CA VAL A 156 -5.71 12.34 -3.42
C VAL A 156 -6.15 12.61 -1.99
N GLU A 157 -7.06 11.79 -1.48
CA GLU A 157 -7.57 11.88 -0.09
C GLU A 157 -7.53 10.50 0.57
N ILE A 158 -7.02 10.46 1.81
CA ILE A 158 -7.00 9.22 2.61
C ILE A 158 -8.44 8.86 3.00
N VAL A 159 -8.84 7.63 2.72
CA VAL A 159 -10.12 7.09 3.17
C VAL A 159 -10.16 7.09 4.69
N GLN A 160 -11.19 7.69 5.27
CA GLN A 160 -11.32 7.81 6.72
C GLN A 160 -12.35 6.81 7.28
N GLY A 161 -12.25 6.54 8.60
CA GLY A 161 -13.28 5.81 9.33
C GLY A 161 -13.26 4.29 9.17
N LEU A 162 -12.18 3.71 8.62
CA LEU A 162 -12.03 2.27 8.61
C LEU A 162 -11.78 1.76 10.05
N GLU A 163 -12.50 0.73 10.44
CA GLU A 163 -12.28 0.07 11.72
C GLU A 163 -10.98 -0.73 11.70
N ILE A 164 -10.07 -0.42 12.61
CA ILE A 164 -8.76 -1.06 12.72
C ILE A 164 -8.76 -1.91 14.01
N ASP A 165 -8.82 -3.22 13.86
CA ASP A 165 -8.71 -4.15 14.99
C ASP A 165 -7.29 -4.19 15.56
N ASP A 166 -7.10 -4.83 16.71
CA ASP A 166 -5.80 -4.89 17.41
C ASP A 166 -4.72 -5.56 16.55
N PHE A 167 -5.08 -6.55 15.74
CA PHE A 167 -4.14 -7.22 14.84
C PHE A 167 -3.65 -6.27 13.75
N SER A 168 -4.57 -5.61 13.06
CA SER A 168 -4.28 -4.62 12.02
C SER A 168 -3.52 -3.43 12.60
N ARG A 169 -3.90 -2.97 13.79
CA ARG A 169 -3.21 -1.89 14.51
C ARG A 169 -1.74 -2.22 14.74
N ALA A 170 -1.45 -3.41 15.27
CA ALA A 170 -0.07 -3.83 15.52
C ALA A 170 0.76 -3.87 14.22
N LYS A 171 0.16 -4.28 13.10
CA LYS A 171 0.83 -4.31 11.79
C LYS A 171 1.11 -2.91 11.24
N ILE A 172 0.12 -2.02 11.32
CA ILE A 172 0.27 -0.62 10.89
C ILE A 172 1.34 0.07 11.72
N ASP A 173 1.31 -0.09 13.03
CA ASP A 173 2.28 0.54 13.95
C ASP A 173 3.71 0.03 13.70
N ALA A 174 3.90 -1.26 13.45
CA ALA A 174 5.21 -1.82 13.14
C ALA A 174 5.79 -1.20 11.85
N SER A 175 4.97 -1.04 10.82
CA SER A 175 5.41 -0.45 9.56
C SER A 175 5.62 1.07 9.66
N ALA A 176 4.77 1.77 10.42
CA ALA A 176 4.93 3.20 10.69
C ALA A 176 6.21 3.48 11.50
N LYS A 177 6.53 2.61 12.46
CA LYS A 177 7.78 2.69 13.22
C LYS A 177 9.00 2.52 12.31
N GLU A 178 9.00 1.54 11.42
CA GLU A 178 10.09 1.37 10.44
C GLU A 178 10.30 2.64 9.60
N LEU A 179 9.21 3.25 9.09
CA LEU A 179 9.30 4.51 8.35
C LEU A 179 9.87 5.66 9.20
N ALA A 180 9.52 5.73 10.48
CA ALA A 180 10.08 6.72 11.39
C ALA A 180 11.58 6.49 11.63
N ASP A 181 11.99 5.23 11.83
CA ASP A 181 13.40 4.85 12.01
C ASP A 181 14.21 5.17 10.73
N GLU A 182 13.67 4.89 9.53
CA GLU A 182 14.29 5.25 8.25
C GLU A 182 14.41 6.77 8.07
N ARG A 183 13.37 7.54 8.41
CA ARG A 183 13.41 9.01 8.40
C ARG A 183 14.54 9.53 9.32
N ASP A 184 14.62 9.01 10.52
CA ASP A 184 15.61 9.47 11.50
C ASP A 184 17.03 9.13 11.04
N ALA A 185 17.24 7.95 10.43
CA ALA A 185 18.50 7.57 9.84
C ALA A 185 18.94 8.51 8.69
N VAL A 186 18.03 8.86 7.78
CA VAL A 186 18.38 9.79 6.68
C VAL A 186 18.58 11.22 7.17
N ARG A 187 17.95 11.62 8.27
CA ARG A 187 18.20 12.90 8.96
C ARG A 187 19.58 12.94 9.58
N GLU A 188 20.01 11.88 10.26
CA GLU A 188 21.37 11.77 10.82
C GLU A 188 22.44 11.84 9.73
N LEU A 189 22.14 11.35 8.52
CA LEU A 189 23.00 11.47 7.34
C LEU A 189 22.98 12.86 6.68
N GLY A 190 22.16 13.79 7.16
CA GLY A 190 22.02 15.13 6.60
C GLY A 190 21.38 15.17 5.22
N LEU A 191 20.52 14.17 4.89
CA LEU A 191 19.82 14.09 3.62
C LEU A 191 18.44 14.78 3.62
N ILE A 192 17.95 15.09 4.85
CA ILE A 192 16.72 15.85 5.10
C ILE A 192 16.88 16.73 6.33
#